data_4ef1c774ff11847f66f13bf0fd043b4d
#
_entry.id   4ef1c774ff11847f66f13bf0fd043b4d
#
_cell.length_a   1.000
_cell.length_b   1.000
_cell.length_c   1.000
_cell.angle_alpha   90.00
_cell.angle_beta   90.00
_cell.angle_gamma   90.00
#
_symmetry.space_group_name_H-M   'P 1'
#
loop_
_entity.id
_entity.type
_entity.pdbx_description
1 polymer ?
#
loop_
_entity_poly.entity_id
_entity_poly.type
_entity_poly.pdbx_seq_one_letter_code
_entity_poly.pdbx_strand_id
1 'polypeptide(L)'
;RRNQNSIIAHPLHGVFLKKVSGAQILNNRIQGKTTLAASTDPVEKGIGQSTENCDTTLVANRRGNGIHQWNCEENLICGNEISDARDGIYFSFTNNSRVENNSIHHVRYGLHYMYSDANIFENNTFTENAAGAAIMFSKNMVVRGNRFVSNRGYRAYGLIFQSSDNSRLEQNEISENAVGMSFNQCNQNEVVANRVTRNYIGLRFGSNSDGNRFTENIFTGNLHPIETGASDVSGSLWAVHGVGNLWDTEHELDLNRDGIVDLPHRELDLFGILRRDFPVIAFLSESPAVKLLRFANERAVIPGMGSIEDAAPLTPQFWRIRAQSPNYRTRTALLKNK
;
A
#
# COMPACT_ATOMS: atom_id res chain seq x y z
N ARG A 1 -9.03 -33.76 5.76
CA ARG A 1 -10.15 -32.99 5.15
C ARG A 1 -10.20 -31.66 5.88
N ARG A 2 -9.95 -30.54 5.20
CA ARG A 2 -10.15 -29.20 5.77
C ARG A 2 -11.66 -29.00 5.81
N ASN A 3 -12.24 -28.93 7.00
CA ASN A 3 -13.63 -28.49 7.14
C ASN A 3 -13.67 -26.99 6.84
N GLN A 4 -14.25 -26.62 5.72
CA GLN A 4 -14.44 -25.23 5.31
C GLN A 4 -15.87 -24.84 5.62
N ASN A 5 -16.08 -23.91 6.53
CA ASN A 5 -17.41 -23.34 6.77
C ASN A 5 -17.74 -22.31 5.68
N SER A 6 -19.00 -22.21 5.32
CA SER A 6 -19.49 -21.24 4.35
C SER A 6 -20.54 -20.33 4.99
N ILE A 7 -20.31 -19.03 4.95
CA ILE A 7 -21.23 -17.97 5.33
C ILE A 7 -21.57 -17.21 4.05
N ILE A 8 -22.74 -17.44 3.49
CA ILE A 8 -23.10 -16.96 2.15
C ILE A 8 -24.30 -16.02 2.22
N ALA A 9 -24.26 -14.96 1.42
CA ALA A 9 -25.33 -13.97 1.26
C ALA A 9 -25.72 -13.28 2.59
N HIS A 10 -24.76 -13.09 3.51
CA HIS A 10 -25.04 -12.41 4.77
C HIS A 10 -25.38 -10.92 4.54
N PRO A 11 -26.45 -10.42 5.15
CA PRO A 11 -26.88 -9.04 4.96
C PRO A 11 -26.13 -8.04 5.84
N LEU A 12 -25.58 -8.47 6.97
CA LEU A 12 -24.81 -7.66 7.92
C LEU A 12 -23.35 -8.09 7.92
N HIS A 13 -22.80 -8.46 9.07
CA HIS A 13 -21.44 -8.98 9.16
C HIS A 13 -21.44 -10.50 9.00
N GLY A 14 -20.46 -11.04 8.26
CA GLY A 14 -20.25 -12.47 8.19
C GLY A 14 -19.82 -13.04 9.53
N VAL A 15 -18.81 -12.41 10.15
CA VAL A 15 -18.36 -12.70 11.52
C VAL A 15 -18.21 -11.37 12.26
N PHE A 16 -18.78 -11.26 13.44
CA PHE A 16 -18.63 -10.10 14.31
C PHE A 16 -18.10 -10.50 15.67
N LEU A 17 -16.94 -9.96 16.03
CA LEU A 17 -16.33 -10.13 17.34
C LEU A 17 -16.30 -8.79 18.07
N LYS A 18 -16.74 -8.79 19.33
CA LYS A 18 -16.75 -7.62 20.20
C LYS A 18 -16.18 -7.99 21.56
N LYS A 19 -15.07 -7.35 21.96
CA LYS A 19 -14.39 -7.61 23.22
C LYS A 19 -14.00 -9.09 23.39
N VAL A 20 -13.40 -9.65 22.36
CA VAL A 20 -12.97 -11.06 22.32
C VAL A 20 -11.46 -11.13 22.20
N SER A 21 -10.84 -11.99 23.00
CA SER A 21 -9.42 -12.31 22.94
C SER A 21 -9.19 -13.79 22.61
N GLY A 22 -8.12 -14.08 21.85
CA GLY A 22 -7.68 -15.43 21.53
C GLY A 22 -8.58 -16.22 20.57
N ALA A 23 -9.49 -15.55 19.84
CA ALA A 23 -10.35 -16.22 18.87
C ALA A 23 -9.56 -16.62 17.60
N GLN A 24 -10.00 -17.71 16.99
CA GLN A 24 -9.46 -18.20 15.74
C GLN A 24 -10.57 -18.28 14.67
N ILE A 25 -10.36 -17.58 13.55
CA ILE A 25 -11.26 -17.60 12.38
C ILE A 25 -10.47 -18.22 11.23
N LEU A 26 -10.71 -19.50 10.95
CA LEU A 26 -9.85 -20.31 10.12
C LEU A 26 -10.59 -20.94 8.93
N ASN A 27 -10.03 -20.77 7.72
CA ASN A 27 -10.43 -21.49 6.51
C ASN A 27 -11.94 -21.40 6.20
N ASN A 28 -12.53 -20.21 6.36
CA ASN A 28 -13.95 -20.00 6.03
C ASN A 28 -14.07 -19.35 4.66
N ARG A 29 -15.18 -19.62 3.98
CA ARG A 29 -15.64 -18.84 2.84
C ARG A 29 -16.76 -17.91 3.30
N ILE A 30 -16.52 -16.60 3.21
CA ILE A 30 -17.43 -15.55 3.68
C ILE A 30 -17.81 -14.69 2.49
N GLN A 31 -19.07 -14.74 2.09
CA GLN A 31 -19.57 -13.99 0.95
C GLN A 31 -20.77 -13.14 1.35
N GLY A 32 -20.67 -11.85 1.10
CA GLY A 32 -21.78 -10.92 1.32
C GLY A 32 -22.89 -11.08 0.29
N LYS A 33 -23.93 -10.30 0.43
CA LYS A 33 -25.06 -10.33 -0.50
C LYS A 33 -24.72 -9.55 -1.78
N THR A 34 -24.74 -10.22 -2.91
CA THR A 34 -24.38 -9.65 -4.23
C THR A 34 -25.50 -8.82 -4.86
N THR A 35 -26.77 -8.96 -4.44
CA THR A 35 -27.89 -8.25 -5.05
C THR A 35 -27.86 -6.76 -4.74
N LEU A 36 -27.59 -5.97 -5.76
CA LEU A 36 -27.90 -4.53 -5.85
C LEU A 36 -29.42 -4.38 -5.94
N ALA A 37 -30.15 -4.38 -4.84
CA ALA A 37 -31.48 -3.81 -4.86
C ALA A 37 -31.28 -2.30 -5.08
N ALA A 38 -31.80 -1.78 -6.20
CA ALA A 38 -31.87 -0.35 -6.40
C ALA A 38 -32.55 0.25 -5.17
N SER A 39 -31.85 1.16 -4.47
CA SER A 39 -32.45 1.86 -3.34
C SER A 39 -33.59 2.72 -3.86
N THR A 40 -34.80 2.37 -3.45
CA THR A 40 -36.01 3.21 -3.68
C THR A 40 -36.21 4.21 -2.54
N ASP A 41 -35.27 4.35 -1.62
CA ASP A 41 -35.40 5.23 -0.45
C ASP A 41 -35.13 6.68 -0.81
N PRO A 42 -36.13 7.58 -0.64
CA PRO A 42 -36.00 9.01 -0.93
C PRO A 42 -34.98 9.73 -0.03
N VAL A 43 -34.58 9.15 1.09
CA VAL A 43 -33.67 9.76 2.09
C VAL A 43 -32.22 9.82 1.59
N GLU A 44 -31.83 8.99 0.65
CA GLU A 44 -30.47 9.02 0.09
C GLU A 44 -30.23 10.17 -0.91
N LYS A 45 -31.26 10.87 -1.36
CA LYS A 45 -31.13 11.99 -2.29
C LYS A 45 -30.82 13.34 -1.62
N GLY A 46 -30.83 13.43 -0.31
CA GLY A 46 -30.77 14.68 0.43
C GLY A 46 -29.56 14.91 1.34
N ILE A 47 -28.68 13.95 1.52
CA ILE A 47 -27.53 14.11 2.39
C ILE A 47 -26.30 14.44 1.54
N GLY A 48 -25.96 15.71 1.60
CA GLY A 48 -24.73 16.40 1.27
C GLY A 48 -23.75 15.74 0.31
N GLN A 49 -23.53 16.39 -0.79
CA GLN A 49 -22.37 16.24 -1.65
C GLN A 49 -21.08 16.36 -0.83
N SER A 50 -20.63 15.30 -0.20
CA SER A 50 -19.23 15.18 0.15
C SER A 50 -18.50 14.73 -1.10
N THR A 51 -17.57 15.53 -1.58
CA THR A 51 -16.79 15.39 -2.81
C THR A 51 -15.78 14.25 -2.76
N GLU A 52 -15.95 13.26 -1.92
CA GLU A 52 -15.13 12.05 -1.84
C GLU A 52 -15.90 10.84 -2.36
N ASN A 53 -16.15 10.84 -3.66
CA ASN A 53 -16.76 9.71 -4.36
C ASN A 53 -15.76 8.56 -4.54
N CYS A 54 -15.48 7.79 -3.48
CA CYS A 54 -15.03 6.40 -3.63
C CYS A 54 -16.19 5.45 -4.00
N ASP A 55 -17.37 5.96 -4.28
CA ASP A 55 -18.65 5.24 -4.10
C ASP A 55 -19.46 4.96 -5.36
N THR A 56 -18.89 5.09 -6.54
CA THR A 56 -19.72 4.88 -7.77
C THR A 56 -19.86 3.43 -8.20
N THR A 57 -19.19 2.47 -7.58
CA THR A 57 -19.27 1.05 -7.98
C THR A 57 -19.88 0.11 -6.96
N LEU A 58 -20.03 0.52 -5.71
CA LEU A 58 -20.61 -0.31 -4.67
C LEU A 58 -21.60 0.54 -3.86
N VAL A 59 -22.90 0.27 -3.97
CA VAL A 59 -23.91 0.81 -3.03
C VAL A 59 -23.61 0.22 -1.65
N ALA A 60 -22.59 0.81 -0.99
CA ALA A 60 -21.90 0.24 0.14
C ALA A 60 -22.68 0.37 1.45
N ASN A 61 -23.71 1.23 1.52
CA ASN A 61 -24.29 1.66 2.79
C ASN A 61 -25.16 0.62 3.51
N ARG A 62 -25.48 -0.51 2.84
CA ARG A 62 -26.33 -1.55 3.43
C ARG A 62 -25.66 -2.91 3.60
N ARG A 63 -24.37 -3.04 3.27
CA ARG A 63 -23.64 -4.28 3.44
C ARG A 63 -22.82 -4.25 4.73
N GLY A 64 -22.77 -5.37 5.44
CA GLY A 64 -21.84 -5.56 6.53
C GLY A 64 -20.46 -5.98 6.04
N ASN A 65 -19.52 -6.03 6.95
CA ASN A 65 -18.16 -6.46 6.68
C ASN A 65 -18.08 -8.00 6.64
N GLY A 66 -17.11 -8.56 5.95
CA GLY A 66 -16.84 -9.99 6.00
C GLY A 66 -16.52 -10.43 7.42
N ILE A 67 -15.42 -9.92 7.98
CA ILE A 67 -15.04 -10.11 9.37
C ILE A 67 -14.92 -8.73 10.02
N HIS A 68 -15.63 -8.51 11.14
CA HIS A 68 -15.57 -7.28 11.90
C HIS A 68 -15.11 -7.55 13.33
N GLN A 69 -14.01 -6.93 13.75
CA GLN A 69 -13.50 -6.98 15.11
C GLN A 69 -13.54 -5.58 15.75
N TRP A 70 -14.10 -5.51 16.93
CA TRP A 70 -14.19 -4.29 17.72
C TRP A 70 -13.74 -4.53 19.17
N ASN A 71 -12.69 -3.79 19.57
CA ASN A 71 -12.10 -3.90 20.90
C ASN A 71 -11.70 -5.36 21.24
N CYS A 72 -10.93 -5.95 20.33
CA CYS A 72 -10.47 -7.34 20.41
C CYS A 72 -8.95 -7.42 20.57
N GLU A 73 -8.45 -8.60 20.93
CA GLU A 73 -7.02 -8.80 21.15
C GLU A 73 -6.59 -10.25 20.85
N GLU A 74 -5.34 -10.43 20.42
CA GLU A 74 -4.69 -11.74 20.27
C GLU A 74 -5.45 -12.74 19.39
N ASN A 75 -6.20 -12.27 18.41
CA ASN A 75 -6.97 -13.12 17.51
C ASN A 75 -6.16 -13.56 16.28
N LEU A 76 -6.51 -14.73 15.75
CA LEU A 76 -5.96 -15.26 14.51
C LEU A 76 -7.04 -15.35 13.43
N ILE A 77 -6.82 -14.67 12.30
CA ILE A 77 -7.65 -14.77 11.10
C ILE A 77 -6.77 -15.38 10.00
N CYS A 78 -7.02 -16.63 9.61
CA CYS A 78 -6.13 -17.34 8.71
C CYS A 78 -6.87 -18.18 7.67
N GLY A 79 -6.42 -18.09 6.42
CA GLY A 79 -6.87 -18.96 5.33
C GLY A 79 -8.31 -18.72 4.89
N ASN A 80 -8.89 -17.55 5.15
CA ASN A 80 -10.27 -17.26 4.77
C ASN A 80 -10.34 -16.68 3.35
N GLU A 81 -11.41 -16.98 2.63
CA GLU A 81 -11.82 -16.36 1.38
C GLU A 81 -13.00 -15.42 1.66
N ILE A 82 -12.85 -14.13 1.35
CA ILE A 82 -13.84 -13.10 1.69
C ILE A 82 -14.18 -12.30 0.42
N SER A 83 -15.48 -12.22 0.08
CA SER A 83 -15.92 -11.46 -1.08
C SER A 83 -17.30 -10.81 -0.91
N ASP A 84 -17.62 -9.86 -1.80
CA ASP A 84 -18.93 -9.24 -1.95
C ASP A 84 -19.50 -8.62 -0.66
N ALA A 85 -18.65 -8.31 0.30
CA ALA A 85 -18.98 -7.60 1.52
C ALA A 85 -18.72 -6.08 1.36
N ARG A 86 -19.06 -5.28 2.35
CA ARG A 86 -18.68 -3.86 2.36
C ARG A 86 -17.17 -3.74 2.45
N ASP A 87 -16.60 -4.19 3.57
CA ASP A 87 -15.16 -4.32 3.76
C ASP A 87 -14.84 -5.80 4.03
N GLY A 88 -13.68 -6.27 3.59
CA GLY A 88 -13.30 -7.66 3.82
C GLY A 88 -13.08 -7.93 5.29
N ILE A 89 -12.02 -7.36 5.84
CA ILE A 89 -11.67 -7.43 7.26
C ILE A 89 -11.67 -6.01 7.82
N TYR A 90 -12.43 -5.79 8.88
CA TYR A 90 -12.51 -4.52 9.59
C TYR A 90 -12.01 -4.65 11.03
N PHE A 91 -11.00 -3.86 11.38
CA PHE A 91 -10.49 -3.76 12.75
C PHE A 91 -10.72 -2.36 13.30
N SER A 92 -11.18 -2.30 14.54
CA SER A 92 -11.25 -1.08 15.33
C SER A 92 -10.91 -1.39 16.78
N PHE A 93 -9.91 -0.70 17.32
CA PHE A 93 -9.38 -0.95 18.68
C PHE A 93 -9.02 -2.43 18.91
N THR A 94 -8.36 -3.05 17.91
CA THR A 94 -8.01 -4.48 17.94
C THR A 94 -6.49 -4.63 17.85
N ASN A 95 -5.87 -5.20 18.87
CA ASN A 95 -4.42 -5.23 19.02
C ASN A 95 -3.85 -6.64 19.01
N ASN A 96 -2.54 -6.77 18.84
CA ASN A 96 -1.76 -8.00 19.00
C ASN A 96 -2.32 -9.21 18.23
N SER A 97 -3.02 -8.97 17.13
CA SER A 97 -3.70 -10.01 16.34
C SER A 97 -2.92 -10.32 15.05
N ARG A 98 -3.18 -11.48 14.48
CA ARG A 98 -2.54 -11.94 13.24
C ARG A 98 -3.58 -12.21 12.15
N VAL A 99 -3.31 -11.71 10.97
CA VAL A 99 -4.14 -11.88 9.76
C VAL A 99 -3.24 -12.48 8.68
N GLU A 100 -3.46 -13.75 8.34
CA GLU A 100 -2.51 -14.51 7.54
C GLU A 100 -3.19 -15.32 6.44
N ASN A 101 -2.58 -15.35 5.26
CA ASN A 101 -2.98 -16.25 4.17
C ASN A 101 -4.46 -16.13 3.77
N ASN A 102 -5.07 -14.96 3.93
CA ASN A 102 -6.44 -14.73 3.51
C ASN A 102 -6.49 -14.21 2.07
N SER A 103 -7.58 -14.50 1.36
CA SER A 103 -7.90 -13.99 0.02
C SER A 103 -9.14 -13.11 0.10
N ILE A 104 -8.99 -11.83 -0.24
CA ILE A 104 -10.06 -10.84 -0.12
C ILE A 104 -10.23 -10.13 -1.48
N HIS A 105 -11.45 -10.16 -2.02
CA HIS A 105 -11.74 -9.57 -3.32
C HIS A 105 -13.17 -9.04 -3.45
N HIS A 106 -13.39 -8.14 -4.42
CA HIS A 106 -14.70 -7.54 -4.73
C HIS A 106 -15.37 -6.89 -3.51
N VAL A 107 -14.57 -6.17 -2.71
CA VAL A 107 -15.04 -5.40 -1.56
C VAL A 107 -14.58 -3.93 -1.67
N ARG A 108 -15.08 -3.06 -0.82
CA ARG A 108 -14.64 -1.65 -0.79
C ARG A 108 -13.19 -1.55 -0.32
N TYR A 109 -12.90 -1.95 0.91
CA TYR A 109 -11.55 -2.11 1.44
C TYR A 109 -11.30 -3.57 1.75
N GLY A 110 -10.25 -4.15 1.17
CA GLY A 110 -9.84 -5.50 1.54
C GLY A 110 -9.54 -5.61 3.03
N LEU A 111 -8.73 -4.68 3.54
CA LEU A 111 -8.50 -4.45 4.96
C LEU A 111 -8.84 -3.00 5.31
N HIS A 112 -9.79 -2.79 6.21
CA HIS A 112 -10.11 -1.50 6.81
C HIS A 112 -9.73 -1.51 8.29
N TYR A 113 -8.80 -0.65 8.67
CA TYR A 113 -8.08 -0.82 9.92
C TYR A 113 -7.85 0.52 10.61
N MET A 114 -8.32 0.65 11.84
CA MET A 114 -8.27 1.91 12.58
C MET A 114 -8.00 1.70 14.07
N TYR A 115 -7.19 2.60 14.65
CA TYR A 115 -6.93 2.66 16.10
C TYR A 115 -6.53 1.31 16.68
N SER A 116 -5.65 0.62 16.03
CA SER A 116 -5.30 -0.76 16.37
C SER A 116 -3.79 -0.93 16.23
N ASP A 117 -3.11 -1.44 17.24
CA ASP A 117 -1.67 -1.49 17.32
C ASP A 117 -1.11 -2.91 17.33
N ALA A 118 0.16 -3.04 16.97
CA ALA A 118 0.95 -4.26 17.13
C ALA A 118 0.35 -5.51 16.44
N ASN A 119 -0.31 -5.32 15.29
CA ASN A 119 -0.87 -6.42 14.51
C ASN A 119 0.07 -6.85 13.37
N ILE A 120 -0.05 -8.10 12.97
CA ILE A 120 0.73 -8.71 11.89
C ILE A 120 -0.20 -9.09 10.75
N PHE A 121 0.11 -8.58 9.56
CA PHE A 121 -0.57 -8.91 8.30
C PHE A 121 0.42 -9.61 7.39
N GLU A 122 0.23 -10.90 7.15
CA GLU A 122 1.21 -11.72 6.47
C GLU A 122 0.61 -12.59 5.37
N ASN A 123 1.20 -12.54 4.17
CA ASN A 123 0.85 -13.40 3.03
C ASN A 123 -0.64 -13.34 2.62
N ASN A 124 -1.31 -12.21 2.84
CA ASN A 124 -2.68 -12.02 2.38
C ASN A 124 -2.71 -11.53 0.93
N THR A 125 -3.79 -11.82 0.23
CA THR A 125 -4.05 -11.34 -1.13
C THR A 125 -5.29 -10.45 -1.13
N PHE A 126 -5.11 -9.20 -1.58
CA PHE A 126 -6.15 -8.20 -1.73
C PHE A 126 -6.22 -7.81 -3.21
N THR A 127 -7.24 -8.30 -3.92
CA THR A 127 -7.35 -8.11 -5.36
C THR A 127 -8.75 -7.69 -5.78
N GLU A 128 -8.83 -6.87 -6.84
CA GLU A 128 -10.12 -6.43 -7.41
C GLU A 128 -11.04 -5.73 -6.39
N ASN A 129 -10.47 -5.05 -5.40
CA ASN A 129 -11.18 -4.22 -4.44
C ASN A 129 -11.19 -2.75 -4.90
N ALA A 130 -12.03 -1.91 -4.30
CA ALA A 130 -11.93 -0.47 -4.52
C ALA A 130 -10.63 0.08 -3.89
N ALA A 131 -10.18 -0.50 -2.76
CA ALA A 131 -8.81 -0.34 -2.25
C ALA A 131 -8.35 -1.65 -1.58
N GLY A 132 -7.06 -1.99 -1.70
CA GLY A 132 -6.50 -3.19 -1.10
C GLY A 132 -6.53 -3.11 0.42
N ALA A 133 -5.87 -2.11 0.99
CA ALA A 133 -5.89 -1.88 2.44
C ALA A 133 -5.89 -0.39 2.78
N ALA A 134 -6.56 -0.03 3.87
CA ALA A 134 -6.50 1.28 4.50
C ALA A 134 -6.17 1.09 5.99
N ILE A 135 -4.97 1.50 6.38
CA ILE A 135 -4.41 1.38 7.73
C ILE A 135 -4.27 2.79 8.28
N MET A 136 -5.00 3.08 9.35
CA MET A 136 -5.13 4.45 9.85
C MET A 136 -5.00 4.52 11.37
N PHE A 137 -4.34 5.58 11.86
CA PHE A 137 -4.22 5.91 13.29
C PHE A 137 -3.68 4.76 14.14
N SER A 138 -2.58 4.16 13.70
CA SER A 138 -2.08 2.91 14.27
C SER A 138 -0.56 2.85 14.26
N LYS A 139 0.05 2.00 15.07
CA LYS A 139 1.50 1.89 15.18
C LYS A 139 1.99 0.46 15.44
N ASN A 140 3.30 0.28 15.26
CA ASN A 140 4.01 -0.96 15.56
C ASN A 140 3.48 -2.17 14.76
N MET A 141 3.10 -1.97 13.52
CA MET A 141 2.56 -3.04 12.68
C MET A 141 3.64 -3.71 11.83
N VAL A 142 3.40 -4.97 11.49
CA VAL A 142 4.15 -5.70 10.48
C VAL A 142 3.23 -6.04 9.31
N VAL A 143 3.56 -5.53 8.13
CA VAL A 143 2.84 -5.81 6.88
C VAL A 143 3.83 -6.49 5.95
N ARG A 144 3.77 -7.83 5.85
CA ARG A 144 4.80 -8.63 5.17
C ARG A 144 4.24 -9.62 4.16
N GLY A 145 4.88 -9.69 2.98
CA GLY A 145 4.56 -10.70 1.98
C GLY A 145 3.15 -10.64 1.41
N ASN A 146 2.43 -9.53 1.60
CA ASN A 146 1.07 -9.39 1.10
C ASN A 146 1.07 -8.97 -0.38
N ARG A 147 -0.03 -9.28 -1.05
CA ARG A 147 -0.30 -8.90 -2.44
C ARG A 147 -1.47 -7.94 -2.52
N PHE A 148 -1.22 -6.72 -2.98
CA PHE A 148 -2.21 -5.67 -3.23
C PHE A 148 -2.25 -5.41 -4.74
N VAL A 149 -3.01 -6.21 -5.47
CA VAL A 149 -2.91 -6.28 -6.93
C VAL A 149 -4.25 -5.99 -7.60
N SER A 150 -4.21 -5.20 -8.68
CA SER A 150 -5.37 -4.91 -9.53
C SER A 150 -6.59 -4.37 -8.76
N ASN A 151 -6.36 -3.60 -7.69
CA ASN A 151 -7.45 -2.91 -7.04
C ASN A 151 -7.88 -1.75 -7.94
N ARG A 152 -9.17 -1.73 -8.32
CA ARG A 152 -9.69 -0.89 -9.39
C ARG A 152 -10.79 0.04 -8.90
N GLY A 153 -10.77 1.25 -9.41
CA GLY A 153 -11.75 2.29 -9.14
C GLY A 153 -11.13 3.67 -9.33
N TYR A 154 -11.94 4.71 -9.32
CA TYR A 154 -11.42 6.08 -9.28
C TYR A 154 -10.67 6.28 -7.96
N ARG A 155 -9.36 6.54 -8.03
CA ARG A 155 -8.44 6.61 -6.88
C ARG A 155 -8.27 5.29 -6.12
N ALA A 156 -8.24 4.15 -6.83
CA ALA A 156 -7.99 2.86 -6.18
C ALA A 156 -6.55 2.78 -5.67
N TYR A 157 -6.42 2.52 -4.39
CA TYR A 157 -5.13 2.35 -3.72
C TYR A 157 -4.82 0.86 -3.52
N GLY A 158 -3.56 0.48 -3.70
CA GLY A 158 -3.07 -0.79 -3.18
C GLY A 158 -3.05 -0.76 -1.65
N LEU A 159 -2.31 0.21 -1.07
CA LEU A 159 -2.15 0.36 0.38
C LEU A 159 -2.18 1.83 0.78
N ILE A 160 -3.08 2.18 1.69
CA ILE A 160 -3.16 3.50 2.35
C ILE A 160 -2.58 3.37 3.76
N PHE A 161 -1.60 4.23 4.06
CA PHE A 161 -1.07 4.47 5.40
C PHE A 161 -1.36 5.91 5.78
N GLN A 162 -2.17 6.10 6.83
CA GLN A 162 -2.58 7.41 7.31
C GLN A 162 -2.35 7.52 8.81
N SER A 163 -1.55 8.50 9.25
CA SER A 163 -1.25 8.70 10.67
C SER A 163 -0.81 7.39 11.36
N SER A 164 0.11 6.69 10.71
CA SER A 164 0.54 5.35 11.15
C SER A 164 2.06 5.30 11.24
N ASP A 165 2.58 4.96 12.42
CA ASP A 165 3.97 5.14 12.78
C ASP A 165 4.66 3.83 13.21
N ASN A 166 6.00 3.86 13.25
CA ASN A 166 6.85 2.79 13.80
C ASN A 166 6.52 1.39 13.26
N SER A 167 6.15 1.31 12.01
CA SER A 167 5.69 0.07 11.38
C SER A 167 6.68 -0.43 10.33
N ARG A 168 6.64 -1.73 10.06
CA ARG A 168 7.48 -2.37 9.07
C ARG A 168 6.67 -2.94 7.92
N LEU A 169 6.94 -2.44 6.72
CA LEU A 169 6.33 -2.90 5.48
C LEU A 169 7.41 -3.60 4.67
N GLU A 170 7.32 -4.91 4.53
CA GLU A 170 8.39 -5.66 3.86
C GLU A 170 7.89 -6.73 2.90
N GLN A 171 8.60 -6.89 1.78
CA GLN A 171 8.37 -7.96 0.81
C GLN A 171 6.93 -8.02 0.27
N ASN A 172 6.20 -6.90 0.24
CA ASN A 172 4.87 -6.85 -0.34
C ASN A 172 4.94 -6.64 -1.86
N GLU A 173 3.99 -7.25 -2.58
CA GLU A 173 3.73 -6.98 -3.99
C GLU A 173 2.57 -5.99 -4.11
N ILE A 174 2.81 -4.85 -4.74
CA ILE A 174 1.83 -3.77 -4.89
C ILE A 174 1.83 -3.36 -6.36
N SER A 175 0.86 -3.85 -7.11
CA SER A 175 0.87 -3.66 -8.56
C SER A 175 -0.50 -3.46 -9.18
N GLU A 176 -0.51 -2.76 -10.33
CA GLU A 176 -1.71 -2.56 -11.13
C GLU A 176 -2.84 -1.81 -10.40
N ASN A 177 -2.48 -0.88 -9.51
CA ASN A 177 -3.41 0.00 -8.83
C ASN A 177 -3.32 1.42 -9.42
N ALA A 178 -4.32 2.28 -9.16
CA ALA A 178 -4.20 3.69 -9.50
C ALA A 178 -3.10 4.36 -8.66
N VAL A 179 -3.06 4.07 -7.37
CA VAL A 179 -1.95 4.46 -6.48
C VAL A 179 -1.46 3.21 -5.76
N GLY A 180 -0.19 2.87 -5.93
CA GLY A 180 0.40 1.70 -5.27
C GLY A 180 0.36 1.84 -3.76
N MET A 181 1.12 2.78 -3.22
CA MET A 181 1.13 3.12 -1.79
C MET A 181 0.82 4.60 -1.58
N SER A 182 0.17 4.92 -0.48
CA SER A 182 -0.02 6.30 -0.01
C SER A 182 0.39 6.42 1.44
N PHE A 183 1.33 7.33 1.72
CA PHE A 183 1.76 7.69 3.06
C PHE A 183 1.36 9.13 3.34
N ASN A 184 0.63 9.35 4.43
CA ASN A 184 0.26 10.68 4.88
C ASN A 184 0.31 10.76 6.40
N GLN A 185 1.09 11.71 6.93
CA GLN A 185 1.33 11.84 8.37
C GLN A 185 1.87 10.54 9.01
N CYS A 186 2.83 9.89 8.33
CA CYS A 186 3.37 8.60 8.75
C CYS A 186 4.85 8.76 9.10
N ASN A 187 5.25 8.36 10.32
CA ASN A 187 6.59 8.61 10.82
C ASN A 187 7.31 7.33 11.23
N GLN A 188 8.63 7.33 11.07
CA GLN A 188 9.52 6.28 11.57
C GLN A 188 9.18 4.87 11.07
N ASN A 189 8.63 4.74 9.86
CA ASN A 189 8.33 3.44 9.26
C ASN A 189 9.54 2.91 8.47
N GLU A 190 9.68 1.59 8.45
CA GLU A 190 10.63 0.88 7.60
C GLU A 190 9.88 0.25 6.41
N VAL A 191 10.25 0.66 5.21
CA VAL A 191 9.67 0.17 3.95
C VAL A 191 10.78 -0.54 3.18
N VAL A 192 10.79 -1.87 3.22
CA VAL A 192 11.96 -2.67 2.81
C VAL A 192 11.58 -3.78 1.84
N ALA A 193 12.31 -3.89 0.75
CA ALA A 193 12.19 -4.98 -0.22
C ALA A 193 10.76 -5.17 -0.79
N ASN A 194 9.96 -4.11 -0.86
CA ASN A 194 8.65 -4.15 -1.49
C ASN A 194 8.77 -4.00 -3.01
N ARG A 195 7.85 -4.61 -3.72
CA ARG A 195 7.75 -4.52 -5.18
C ARG A 195 6.54 -3.67 -5.56
N VAL A 196 6.77 -2.41 -5.89
CA VAL A 196 5.75 -1.41 -6.27
C VAL A 196 5.86 -1.17 -7.77
N THR A 197 5.05 -1.87 -8.55
CA THR A 197 5.24 -1.92 -10.00
C THR A 197 3.94 -1.77 -10.78
N ARG A 198 4.02 -1.16 -11.97
CA ARG A 198 2.89 -1.03 -12.91
C ARG A 198 1.67 -0.34 -12.30
N ASN A 199 1.87 0.61 -11.38
CA ASN A 199 0.82 1.47 -10.88
C ASN A 199 0.80 2.78 -11.70
N TYR A 200 -0.30 3.52 -11.67
CA TYR A 200 -0.31 4.87 -12.25
C TYR A 200 0.59 5.80 -11.40
N ILE A 201 0.45 5.76 -10.06
CA ILE A 201 1.40 6.36 -9.12
C ILE A 201 1.97 5.24 -8.25
N GLY A 202 3.30 5.10 -8.20
CA GLY A 202 3.95 4.09 -7.36
C GLY A 202 3.76 4.39 -5.86
N LEU A 203 4.28 5.54 -5.42
CA LEU A 203 4.13 6.02 -4.05
C LEU A 203 3.62 7.46 -4.04
N ARG A 204 2.52 7.71 -3.36
CA ARG A 204 2.11 9.06 -2.97
C ARG A 204 2.61 9.33 -1.56
N PHE A 205 3.51 10.32 -1.44
CA PHE A 205 4.16 10.66 -0.18
C PHE A 205 3.68 12.04 0.29
N GLY A 206 2.80 12.06 1.28
CA GLY A 206 2.16 13.27 1.79
C GLY A 206 3.00 14.00 2.84
N SER A 207 2.55 15.18 3.23
CA SER A 207 3.17 16.03 4.23
C SER A 207 3.23 15.39 5.61
N ASN A 208 4.15 15.89 6.46
CA ASN A 208 4.35 15.44 7.85
C ASN A 208 4.61 13.92 7.95
N SER A 209 5.45 13.41 7.04
CA SER A 209 5.84 12.01 7.01
C SER A 209 7.37 11.92 7.13
N ASP A 210 7.88 11.93 8.35
CA ASP A 210 9.30 12.05 8.65
C ASP A 210 9.91 10.78 9.23
N GLY A 211 11.24 10.67 9.10
CA GLY A 211 12.02 9.57 9.67
C GLY A 211 11.74 8.20 9.06
N ASN A 212 11.02 8.13 7.94
CA ASN A 212 10.81 6.88 7.24
C ASN A 212 12.07 6.44 6.50
N ARG A 213 12.23 5.14 6.33
CA ARG A 213 13.38 4.52 5.66
C ARG A 213 12.91 3.63 4.53
N PHE A 214 13.32 3.97 3.30
CA PHE A 214 13.00 3.21 2.09
C PHE A 214 14.27 2.57 1.54
N THR A 215 14.36 1.25 1.57
CA THR A 215 15.55 0.53 1.08
C THR A 215 15.19 -0.80 0.42
N GLU A 216 15.94 -1.20 -0.57
CA GLU A 216 15.75 -2.45 -1.33
C GLU A 216 14.39 -2.56 -2.04
N ASN A 217 13.60 -1.49 -2.12
CA ASN A 217 12.33 -1.53 -2.83
C ASN A 217 12.54 -1.44 -4.35
N ILE A 218 11.56 -1.95 -5.09
CA ILE A 218 11.52 -1.91 -6.54
C ILE A 218 10.38 -0.98 -6.94
N PHE A 219 10.70 0.18 -7.53
CA PHE A 219 9.75 1.16 -8.06
C PHE A 219 9.87 1.21 -9.58
N THR A 220 9.38 0.17 -10.29
CA THR A 220 9.54 0.06 -11.74
C THR A 220 8.21 -0.11 -12.47
N GLY A 221 8.14 0.40 -13.70
CA GLY A 221 6.96 0.34 -14.54
C GLY A 221 5.79 1.19 -14.02
N ASN A 222 6.02 2.09 -13.08
CA ASN A 222 5.01 3.05 -12.63
C ASN A 222 5.04 4.28 -13.55
N LEU A 223 3.87 4.82 -13.90
CA LEU A 223 3.84 6.02 -14.75
C LEU A 223 4.44 7.24 -14.01
N HIS A 224 4.14 7.35 -12.72
CA HIS A 224 4.76 8.29 -11.80
C HIS A 224 5.35 7.49 -10.64
N PRO A 225 6.69 7.34 -10.54
CA PRO A 225 7.30 6.58 -9.46
C PRO A 225 6.90 7.12 -8.08
N ILE A 226 6.98 8.44 -7.90
CA ILE A 226 6.62 9.13 -6.66
C ILE A 226 5.83 10.41 -6.96
N GLU A 227 4.84 10.70 -6.11
CA GLU A 227 4.10 11.96 -6.07
C GLU A 227 4.19 12.54 -4.65
N THR A 228 4.81 13.72 -4.51
CA THR A 228 5.00 14.38 -3.20
C THR A 228 4.03 15.53 -2.96
N GLY A 229 3.39 16.03 -4.01
CA GLY A 229 2.43 17.13 -3.92
C GLY A 229 3.04 18.44 -3.36
N ALA A 230 4.33 18.71 -3.60
CA ALA A 230 5.09 19.82 -3.05
C ALA A 230 5.29 19.77 -1.51
N SER A 231 5.12 18.60 -0.91
CA SER A 231 5.44 18.39 0.51
C SER A 231 6.95 18.38 0.72
N ASP A 232 7.42 18.89 1.86
CA ASP A 232 8.79 18.65 2.28
C ASP A 232 8.92 17.17 2.67
N VAL A 233 9.79 16.46 1.97
CA VAL A 233 10.03 15.02 2.15
C VAL A 233 11.48 14.74 2.58
N SER A 234 12.22 15.79 2.95
CA SER A 234 13.64 15.72 3.30
C SER A 234 13.94 14.93 4.59
N GLY A 235 12.94 14.76 5.46
CA GLY A 235 13.08 14.05 6.72
C GLY A 235 13.14 12.52 6.60
N SER A 236 12.94 11.94 5.40
CA SER A 236 12.97 10.50 5.17
C SER A 236 14.20 10.05 4.40
N LEU A 237 14.70 8.83 4.67
CA LEU A 237 15.90 8.26 4.05
C LEU A 237 15.53 7.30 2.92
N TRP A 238 16.11 7.52 1.74
CA TRP A 238 15.90 6.70 0.54
C TRP A 238 17.07 5.74 0.27
N ALA A 239 18.13 5.86 1.04
CA ALA A 239 19.22 4.90 1.12
C ALA A 239 19.63 4.69 2.58
N VAL A 240 19.86 3.45 2.98
CA VAL A 240 20.26 3.07 4.33
C VAL A 240 21.49 2.17 4.27
N HIS A 241 22.55 2.56 4.96
CA HIS A 241 23.83 1.84 4.94
C HIS A 241 24.39 1.60 3.52
N GLY A 242 24.24 2.59 2.64
CA GLY A 242 24.72 2.49 1.26
C GLY A 242 23.88 1.60 0.34
N VAL A 243 22.62 1.33 0.69
CA VAL A 243 21.68 0.54 -0.11
C VAL A 243 20.38 1.32 -0.25
N GLY A 244 20.02 1.69 -1.47
CA GLY A 244 18.81 2.41 -1.81
C GLY A 244 17.74 1.51 -2.44
N ASN A 245 17.12 1.99 -3.51
CA ASN A 245 16.01 1.34 -4.18
C ASN A 245 16.29 1.18 -5.68
N LEU A 246 15.56 0.28 -6.35
CA LEU A 246 15.59 0.15 -7.80
C LEU A 246 14.53 1.04 -8.43
N TRP A 247 14.95 1.87 -9.37
CA TRP A 247 14.14 2.81 -10.12
C TRP A 247 14.14 2.49 -11.62
N ASP A 248 13.17 3.02 -12.37
CA ASP A 248 13.24 3.05 -13.84
C ASP A 248 14.19 4.18 -14.23
N THR A 249 15.48 3.90 -14.31
CA THR A 249 16.48 4.84 -14.80
C THR A 249 17.02 4.40 -16.15
N GLU A 250 17.13 5.34 -17.09
CA GLU A 250 17.74 5.08 -18.42
C GLU A 250 19.26 4.91 -18.36
N HIS A 251 19.91 5.30 -17.26
CA HIS A 251 21.36 5.33 -17.10
C HIS A 251 21.80 4.65 -15.81
N GLU A 252 22.06 3.37 -15.91
CA GLU A 252 22.60 2.55 -14.82
C GLU A 252 24.15 2.55 -14.93
N LEU A 253 24.81 3.60 -14.42
CA LEU A 253 26.26 3.64 -14.38
C LEU A 253 26.75 2.97 -13.09
N ASP A 254 27.21 1.75 -13.19
CA ASP A 254 27.80 0.94 -12.12
C ASP A 254 29.21 0.52 -12.57
N LEU A 255 30.21 1.38 -12.33
CA LEU A 255 31.58 1.19 -12.79
C LEU A 255 32.34 0.11 -12.02
N ASN A 256 32.05 -0.03 -10.74
CA ASN A 256 32.69 -0.99 -9.86
C ASN A 256 32.00 -2.37 -9.85
N ARG A 257 30.80 -2.46 -10.46
CA ARG A 257 29.98 -3.68 -10.61
C ARG A 257 29.57 -4.29 -9.27
N ASP A 258 29.27 -3.45 -8.30
CA ASP A 258 28.76 -3.91 -6.99
C ASP A 258 27.23 -4.00 -6.94
N GLY A 259 26.55 -3.60 -8.01
CA GLY A 259 25.10 -3.59 -8.12
C GLY A 259 24.46 -2.30 -7.62
N ILE A 260 25.25 -1.29 -7.30
CA ILE A 260 24.79 0.04 -6.88
C ILE A 260 25.18 1.04 -7.95
N VAL A 261 24.27 1.89 -8.34
CA VAL A 261 24.51 2.93 -9.33
C VAL A 261 25.36 4.03 -8.72
N ASP A 262 26.46 4.44 -9.42
CA ASP A 262 27.42 5.44 -8.94
C ASP A 262 26.85 6.87 -8.88
N LEU A 263 25.71 7.13 -9.50
CA LEU A 263 25.04 8.41 -9.48
C LEU A 263 23.74 8.35 -8.66
N PRO A 264 23.46 9.33 -7.80
CA PRO A 264 22.22 9.35 -7.03
C PRO A 264 21.00 9.49 -7.95
N HIS A 265 19.93 8.79 -7.63
CA HIS A 265 18.63 8.99 -8.26
C HIS A 265 17.89 10.13 -7.57
N ARG A 266 17.33 11.02 -8.37
CA ARG A 266 16.53 12.15 -7.90
C ARG A 266 15.17 12.15 -8.55
N GLU A 267 14.13 12.19 -7.75
CA GLU A 267 12.76 12.35 -8.25
C GLU A 267 12.20 13.68 -7.74
N LEU A 268 11.83 14.52 -8.70
CA LEU A 268 11.15 15.78 -8.46
C LEU A 268 9.75 15.72 -9.05
N ASP A 269 8.72 15.80 -8.23
CA ASP A 269 7.33 15.76 -8.69
C ASP A 269 6.85 17.13 -9.22
N LEU A 270 7.60 17.70 -10.16
CA LEU A 270 7.18 18.95 -10.81
C LEU A 270 5.82 18.79 -11.52
N PHE A 271 5.59 17.62 -12.12
CA PHE A 271 4.33 17.36 -12.82
C PHE A 271 3.17 17.22 -11.85
N GLY A 272 3.36 16.59 -10.68
CA GLY A 272 2.36 16.51 -9.62
C GLY A 272 1.99 17.88 -9.05
N ILE A 273 2.98 18.77 -8.90
CA ILE A 273 2.76 20.16 -8.51
C ILE A 273 1.88 20.89 -9.55
N LEU A 274 2.27 20.81 -10.82
CA LEU A 274 1.51 21.43 -11.91
C LEU A 274 0.10 20.86 -12.02
N ARG A 275 -0.07 19.54 -11.87
CA ARG A 275 -1.37 18.88 -11.93
C ARG A 275 -2.29 19.28 -10.77
N ARG A 276 -1.74 19.51 -9.60
CA ARG A 276 -2.50 20.01 -8.44
C ARG A 276 -3.08 21.38 -8.73
N ASP A 277 -2.27 22.27 -9.28
CA ASP A 277 -2.66 23.66 -9.55
C ASP A 277 -3.48 23.78 -10.85
N PHE A 278 -3.23 22.88 -11.80
CA PHE A 278 -3.88 22.84 -13.12
C PHE A 278 -4.31 21.40 -13.48
N PRO A 279 -5.43 20.88 -12.99
CA PRO A 279 -5.82 19.47 -13.18
C PRO A 279 -5.91 19.02 -14.65
N VAL A 280 -6.20 19.97 -15.57
CA VAL A 280 -6.27 19.72 -17.03
C VAL A 280 -4.92 19.20 -17.59
N ILE A 281 -3.81 19.54 -16.96
CA ILE A 281 -2.47 19.08 -17.36
C ILE A 281 -2.32 17.55 -17.28
N ALA A 282 -3.18 16.87 -16.50
CA ALA A 282 -3.17 15.40 -16.43
C ALA A 282 -3.27 14.73 -17.81
N PHE A 283 -3.98 15.34 -18.76
CA PHE A 283 -4.06 14.83 -20.15
C PHE A 283 -2.75 14.92 -20.92
N LEU A 284 -1.79 15.73 -20.47
CA LEU A 284 -0.49 15.94 -21.11
C LEU A 284 0.63 15.11 -20.48
N SER A 285 0.33 14.23 -19.54
CA SER A 285 1.33 13.44 -18.76
C SER A 285 2.33 12.67 -19.63
N GLU A 286 1.91 12.22 -20.79
CA GLU A 286 2.74 11.51 -21.77
C GLU A 286 3.25 12.38 -22.92
N SER A 287 3.03 13.69 -22.86
CA SER A 287 3.50 14.58 -23.92
C SER A 287 5.04 14.66 -23.97
N PRO A 288 5.63 14.89 -25.15
CA PRO A 288 7.07 15.08 -25.27
C PRO A 288 7.60 16.22 -24.39
N ALA A 289 6.80 17.27 -24.17
CA ALA A 289 7.16 18.39 -23.31
C ALA A 289 7.31 17.96 -21.84
N VAL A 290 6.40 17.12 -21.33
CA VAL A 290 6.49 16.59 -19.96
C VAL A 290 7.67 15.62 -19.83
N LYS A 291 7.93 14.78 -20.85
CA LYS A 291 9.10 13.90 -20.88
C LYS A 291 10.41 14.69 -20.85
N LEU A 292 10.50 15.76 -21.63
CA LEU A 292 11.66 16.67 -21.63
C LEU A 292 11.82 17.37 -20.27
N LEU A 293 10.71 17.77 -19.65
CA LEU A 293 10.72 18.40 -18.33
C LEU A 293 11.22 17.46 -17.25
N ARG A 294 10.77 16.20 -17.25
CA ARG A 294 11.29 15.15 -16.34
C ARG A 294 12.78 14.94 -16.54
N PHE A 295 13.21 14.77 -17.77
CA PHE A 295 14.63 14.62 -18.11
C PHE A 295 15.49 15.81 -17.63
N ALA A 296 14.99 17.04 -17.77
CA ALA A 296 15.68 18.22 -17.26
C ALA A 296 15.75 18.23 -15.71
N ASN A 297 14.67 17.81 -15.05
CA ASN A 297 14.61 17.75 -13.59
C ASN A 297 15.55 16.73 -12.96
N GLU A 298 15.77 15.60 -13.61
CA GLU A 298 16.74 14.59 -13.15
C GLU A 298 18.18 15.16 -13.11
N ARG A 299 18.47 16.20 -13.89
CA ARG A 299 19.80 16.79 -14.04
C ARG A 299 19.98 18.16 -13.38
N ALA A 300 18.91 18.86 -13.07
CA ALA A 300 18.94 20.20 -12.50
C ALA A 300 18.21 20.25 -11.16
N VAL A 301 18.94 20.55 -10.10
CA VAL A 301 18.33 20.84 -8.79
C VAL A 301 17.62 22.18 -8.89
N ILE A 302 16.29 22.20 -8.73
CA ILE A 302 15.52 23.44 -8.62
C ILE A 302 15.42 23.80 -7.14
N PRO A 303 16.09 24.87 -6.68
CA PRO A 303 16.05 25.25 -5.28
C PRO A 303 14.63 25.53 -4.80
N GLY A 304 14.28 25.03 -3.60
CA GLY A 304 12.97 25.26 -2.98
C GLY A 304 11.85 24.31 -3.41
N MET A 305 12.14 23.34 -4.25
CA MET A 305 11.21 22.24 -4.55
C MET A 305 11.65 20.98 -3.81
N GLY A 306 10.75 20.39 -3.02
CA GLY A 306 10.99 19.12 -2.34
C GLY A 306 11.26 18.02 -3.36
N SER A 307 12.45 17.44 -3.31
CA SER A 307 12.82 16.27 -4.10
C SER A 307 13.23 15.14 -3.17
N ILE A 308 12.97 13.92 -3.58
CA ILE A 308 13.63 12.78 -2.95
C ILE A 308 15.00 12.58 -3.59
N GLU A 309 15.96 12.14 -2.79
CA GLU A 309 17.28 11.73 -3.25
C GLU A 309 17.61 10.35 -2.69
N ASP A 310 17.76 9.38 -3.58
CA ASP A 310 18.34 8.08 -3.28
C ASP A 310 19.82 8.12 -3.62
N ALA A 311 20.66 8.15 -2.61
CA ALA A 311 22.11 8.30 -2.78
C ALA A 311 22.81 7.01 -3.24
N ALA A 312 22.12 5.87 -3.24
CA ALA A 312 22.70 4.57 -3.60
C ALA A 312 21.69 3.70 -4.35
N PRO A 313 21.18 4.17 -5.52
CA PRO A 313 20.18 3.43 -6.30
C PRO A 313 20.72 2.08 -6.74
N LEU A 314 19.82 1.12 -6.90
CA LEU A 314 20.18 -0.26 -7.19
C LEU A 314 20.09 -0.54 -8.70
N THR A 315 20.97 -1.43 -9.19
CA THR A 315 20.82 -2.04 -10.51
C THR A 315 19.94 -3.29 -10.44
N PRO A 316 19.33 -3.74 -11.56
CA PRO A 316 18.61 -5.02 -11.60
C PRO A 316 19.46 -6.23 -11.18
N GLN A 317 20.79 -6.12 -11.27
CA GLN A 317 21.75 -7.16 -10.91
C GLN A 317 22.02 -7.24 -9.41
N PHE A 318 21.68 -6.21 -8.64
CA PHE A 318 22.00 -6.09 -7.22
C PHE A 318 21.67 -7.36 -6.41
N TRP A 319 20.45 -7.88 -6.52
CA TRP A 319 20.05 -9.07 -5.77
C TRP A 319 20.83 -10.32 -6.18
N ARG A 320 21.20 -10.44 -7.48
CA ARG A 320 22.02 -11.54 -7.97
C ARG A 320 23.44 -11.48 -7.41
N ILE A 321 24.03 -10.28 -7.40
CA ILE A 321 25.38 -10.06 -6.85
C ILE A 321 25.37 -10.32 -5.35
N ARG A 322 24.39 -9.78 -4.64
CA ARG A 322 24.25 -9.91 -3.19
C ARG A 322 24.00 -11.36 -2.76
N ALA A 323 23.23 -12.14 -3.52
CA ALA A 323 22.99 -13.55 -3.23
C ALA A 323 24.26 -14.43 -3.32
N GLN A 324 25.29 -13.98 -4.03
CA GLN A 324 26.59 -14.62 -4.13
C GLN A 324 27.54 -14.24 -2.98
N SER A 325 27.23 -13.18 -2.23
CA SER A 325 28.03 -12.72 -1.10
C SER A 325 27.88 -13.65 0.11
N PRO A 326 28.97 -14.10 0.73
CA PRO A 326 28.94 -15.01 1.90
C PRO A 326 28.13 -14.44 3.08
N ASN A 327 28.19 -13.13 3.29
CA ASN A 327 27.51 -12.45 4.40
C ASN A 327 25.98 -12.35 4.24
N TYR A 328 25.46 -12.48 3.02
CA TYR A 328 24.01 -12.42 2.77
C TYR A 328 23.30 -13.72 3.19
N ARG A 329 23.92 -14.86 2.95
CA ARG A 329 23.36 -16.18 3.32
C ARG A 329 23.16 -16.32 4.82
N THR A 330 24.04 -15.72 5.63
CA THR A 330 23.96 -15.76 7.10
C THR A 330 22.81 -14.90 7.64
N ARG A 331 22.56 -13.74 7.04
CA ARG A 331 21.44 -12.84 7.43
C ARG A 331 20.07 -13.40 7.10
N THR A 332 19.93 -14.01 5.93
CA THR A 332 18.65 -14.63 5.49
C THR A 332 18.30 -15.87 6.33
N ALA A 333 19.31 -16.61 6.80
CA ALA A 333 19.11 -17.73 7.71
C ALA A 333 18.69 -17.29 9.12
N LEU A 334 19.18 -16.15 9.61
CA LEU A 334 18.81 -15.57 10.91
C LEU A 334 17.38 -14.98 10.91
N LEU A 335 16.89 -14.51 9.76
CA LEU A 335 15.53 -13.98 9.62
C LEU A 335 14.47 -15.09 9.47
N LYS A 336 14.87 -16.30 9.06
CA LYS A 336 13.95 -17.45 8.97
C LYS A 336 13.74 -18.16 10.31
N ASN A 337 14.56 -17.87 11.32
CA ASN A 337 14.54 -18.50 12.63
C ASN A 337 14.02 -17.57 13.75
N LYS A 338 13.43 -16.45 13.40
CA LYS A 338 12.67 -15.56 14.29
C LYS A 338 11.25 -15.41 13.76
#